data_6524b580f86fe15efc82e520006b97a0
#
_entry.id   6524b580f86fe15efc82e520006b97a0
#
_cell.length_a   1.000
_cell.length_b   1.000
_cell.length_c   1.000
_cell.angle_alpha   90.00
_cell.angle_beta   90.00
_cell.angle_gamma   90.00
#
_symmetry.space_group_name_H-M   'P 1'
#
loop_
_entity.id
_entity.type
_entity.pdbx_description
1 polymer ?
#
loop_
_entity_poly.entity_id
_entity_poly.type
_entity_poly.pdbx_seq_one_letter_code
_entity_poly.pdbx_strand_id
1 'polypeptide(L)' 'MVKYKSRLKEIRQGTGLTIDQVVVATGISKRTIITIENEEGANPSVDTVKRLIKYFEISFEELYP' A
#
# COMPACT_ATOMS: atom_id res chain seq x y z
N MET A 1 6.51 18.75 4.69
CA MET A 1 5.52 17.64 4.70
C MET A 1 6.24 16.32 4.87
N VAL A 2 5.81 15.50 5.82
CA VAL A 2 6.46 14.22 6.10
C VAL A 2 5.93 13.16 5.14
N LYS A 3 6.85 12.41 4.54
CA LYS A 3 6.52 11.27 3.68
C LYS A 3 7.02 9.99 4.34
N TYR A 4 6.23 8.93 4.22
CA TYR A 4 6.55 7.63 4.79
C TYR A 4 6.75 6.62 3.68
N LYS A 5 7.86 5.89 3.75
CA LYS A 5 8.16 4.83 2.78
C LYS A 5 7.53 3.53 3.26
N SER A 6 6.72 2.91 2.41
CA SER A 6 6.06 1.66 2.73
C SER A 6 6.79 0.46 2.11
N ARG A 7 6.42 -0.74 2.58
CA ARG A 7 6.87 -2.00 1.99
C ARG A 7 5.78 -2.60 1.09
N LEU A 8 4.82 -1.80 0.65
CA LEU A 8 3.68 -2.30 -0.12
C LEU A 8 4.11 -3.04 -1.38
N LYS A 9 5.11 -2.51 -2.11
CA LYS A 9 5.58 -3.15 -3.33
C LYS A 9 6.10 -4.56 -3.06
N GLU A 10 6.91 -4.73 -2.02
CA GLU A 10 7.43 -6.05 -1.62
C GLU A 10 6.32 -7.01 -1.21
N ILE A 11 5.37 -6.51 -0.41
CA ILE A 11 4.25 -7.31 0.06
C ILE A 11 3.38 -7.74 -1.11
N ARG A 12 3.07 -6.81 -2.01
CA ARG A 12 2.26 -7.10 -3.19
C ARG A 12 2.96 -8.14 -4.10
N GLN A 13 4.24 -7.93 -4.37
CA GLN A 13 5.01 -8.86 -5.20
C GLN A 13 5.13 -10.24 -4.56
N GLY A 14 5.25 -10.28 -3.25
CA GLY A 14 5.29 -11.54 -2.50
C GLY A 14 4.01 -12.35 -2.61
N THR A 15 2.88 -11.70 -2.87
CA THR A 15 1.59 -12.38 -3.07
C THR A 15 1.29 -12.64 -4.54
N GLY A 16 2.16 -12.19 -5.45
CA GLY A 16 1.98 -12.41 -6.90
C GLY A 16 0.93 -11.52 -7.54
N LEU A 17 0.53 -10.43 -6.89
CA LEU A 17 -0.52 -9.55 -7.38
C LEU A 17 0.04 -8.41 -8.23
N THR A 18 -0.73 -8.02 -9.25
CA THR A 18 -0.45 -6.79 -10.01
C THR A 18 -1.06 -5.59 -9.29
N ILE A 19 -0.62 -4.38 -9.66
CA ILE A 19 -1.20 -3.14 -9.12
C ILE A 19 -2.71 -3.10 -9.42
N ASP A 20 -3.10 -3.45 -10.64
CA ASP A 20 -4.52 -3.41 -11.03
C ASP A 20 -5.36 -4.38 -10.20
N GLN A 21 -4.83 -5.54 -9.86
CA GLN A 21 -5.54 -6.49 -8.99
C GLN A 21 -5.75 -5.91 -7.59
N VAL A 22 -4.78 -5.22 -7.06
CA VAL A 22 -4.91 -4.57 -5.74
C VAL A 22 -5.92 -3.42 -5.82
N VAL A 23 -5.93 -2.65 -6.90
CA VAL A 23 -6.91 -1.58 -7.12
C VAL A 23 -8.34 -2.15 -7.04
N VAL A 24 -8.60 -3.22 -7.78
CA VAL A 24 -9.92 -3.84 -7.80
C VAL A 24 -10.31 -4.39 -6.43
N ALA A 25 -9.37 -5.05 -5.76
CA ALA A 25 -9.63 -5.71 -4.48
C ALA A 25 -9.87 -4.72 -3.34
N THR A 26 -9.15 -3.60 -3.31
CA THR A 26 -9.19 -2.65 -2.19
C THR A 26 -10.06 -1.43 -2.45
N GLY A 27 -10.36 -1.13 -3.70
CA GLY A 27 -11.05 0.09 -4.08
C GLY A 27 -10.18 1.35 -3.99
N ILE A 28 -8.88 1.19 -3.79
CA ILE A 28 -7.93 2.30 -3.75
C ILE A 28 -7.52 2.62 -5.20
N SER A 29 -7.41 3.91 -5.53
CA SER A 29 -7.05 4.31 -6.90
C SER A 29 -5.64 3.84 -7.26
N LYS A 30 -5.42 3.56 -8.53
CA LYS A 30 -4.10 3.14 -9.05
C LYS A 30 -3.02 4.17 -8.71
N ARG A 31 -3.34 5.45 -8.89
CA ARG A 31 -2.41 6.53 -8.60
C ARG A 31 -1.97 6.51 -7.13
N THR A 32 -2.91 6.28 -6.22
CA THR A 32 -2.61 6.21 -4.80
C THR A 32 -1.68 5.04 -4.49
N ILE A 33 -1.94 3.87 -5.07
CA ILE A 33 -1.08 2.70 -4.87
C ILE A 33 0.31 2.95 -5.40
N ILE A 34 0.45 3.51 -6.61
CA ILE A 34 1.75 3.84 -7.18
C ILE A 34 2.51 4.81 -6.28
N THR A 35 1.83 5.82 -5.75
CA THR A 35 2.44 6.80 -4.85
C THR A 35 2.93 6.14 -3.56
N ILE A 36 2.13 5.24 -2.99
CA ILE A 36 2.50 4.52 -1.76
C ILE A 36 3.69 3.61 -2.00
N GLU A 37 3.80 2.99 -3.19
CA GLU A 37 4.91 2.11 -3.54
C GLU A 37 6.18 2.87 -3.96
N ASN A 38 6.09 4.18 -4.16
CA ASN A 38 7.20 5.00 -4.62
C ASN A 38 8.30 5.05 -3.55
N GLU A 39 9.56 5.01 -3.99
CA GLU A 39 10.71 5.08 -3.08
C GLU A 39 10.77 6.38 -2.28
N GLU A 40 10.23 7.46 -2.82
CA GLU A 40 10.17 8.73 -2.09
C GLU A 40 9.18 8.70 -0.93
N GLY A 41 8.28 7.72 -0.96
CA GLY A 41 7.26 7.60 0.06
C GLY A 41 6.02 8.43 -0.21
N ALA A 42 5.09 8.36 0.72
CA ALA A 42 3.82 9.06 0.63
C ALA A 42 3.27 9.34 2.02
N ASN A 43 2.22 10.15 2.08
CA ASN A 43 1.48 10.39 3.31
C ASN A 43 0.02 9.95 3.08
N PRO A 44 -0.25 8.63 3.12
CA PRO A 44 -1.58 8.12 2.82
C PRO A 44 -2.59 8.45 3.92
N SER A 45 -3.87 8.45 3.55
CA SER A 45 -4.93 8.61 4.54
C SER A 45 -5.03 7.37 5.43
N VAL A 46 -5.61 7.55 6.61
CA VAL A 46 -5.86 6.44 7.55
C VAL A 46 -6.74 5.37 6.89
N ASP A 47 -7.75 5.81 6.14
CA ASP A 47 -8.65 4.88 5.44
C ASP A 47 -7.89 4.00 4.44
N THR A 48 -6.99 4.61 3.66
CA THR A 48 -6.18 3.87 2.70
C THR A 48 -5.30 2.83 3.40
N VAL A 49 -4.63 3.22 4.47
CA VAL A 49 -3.77 2.31 5.24
C VAL A 49 -4.58 1.16 5.80
N LYS A 50 -5.75 1.44 6.38
CA LYS A 50 -6.62 0.39 6.94
C LYS A 50 -7.05 -0.62 5.89
N ARG A 51 -7.39 -0.15 4.67
CA ARG A 51 -7.78 -1.04 3.57
C ARG A 51 -6.64 -1.96 3.18
N LEU A 52 -5.42 -1.44 3.13
CA LEU A 52 -4.24 -2.23 2.76
C LEU A 52 -3.91 -3.29 3.80
N ILE A 53 -3.85 -2.91 5.08
CA ILE A 53 -3.50 -3.87 6.13
C ILE A 53 -4.58 -4.93 6.30
N LYS A 54 -5.83 -4.57 6.10
CA LYS A 54 -6.94 -5.53 6.15
C LYS A 54 -6.87 -6.51 4.98
N TYR A 55 -6.65 -6.01 3.78
CA TYR A 55 -6.62 -6.85 2.59
C TYR A 55 -5.44 -7.82 2.61
N PHE A 56 -4.25 -7.35 2.97
CA PHE A 56 -3.05 -8.18 3.00
C PHE A 56 -2.89 -8.96 4.31
N GLU A 57 -3.78 -8.72 5.29
CA GLU A 57 -3.72 -9.37 6.60
C GLU A 57 -2.36 -9.18 7.28
N ILE A 58 -1.88 -7.94 7.26
CA ILE A 58 -0.60 -7.55 7.86
C ILE A 58 -0.84 -6.49 8.93
N SER A 59 0.19 -6.27 9.77
CA SER A 59 0.14 -5.20 10.76
C SER A 59 0.56 -3.87 10.12
N PHE A 60 0.27 -2.77 10.81
CA PHE A 60 0.74 -1.46 10.39
C PHE A 60 2.27 -1.43 10.30
N GLU A 61 2.94 -2.03 11.29
CA GLU A 61 4.40 -2.06 11.35
C GLU A 61 5.03 -2.88 10.23
N GLU A 62 4.31 -3.85 9.70
CA GLU A 62 4.78 -4.61 8.55
C GLU A 62 4.74 -3.78 7.28
N LEU A 63 3.76 -2.89 7.16
CA LEU A 63 3.61 -2.01 6.01
C LEU A 63 4.53 -0.78 6.12
N TYR A 64 4.64 -0.21 7.32
CA TYR A 64 5.47 0.95 7.62
C TYR A 64 6.39 0.64 8.79
N PRO A 65 7.50 -0.07 8.52
CA PRO A 65 8.44 -0.46 9.58
C PRO A 65 9.21 0.74 10.17
#